data_42bf73dedf100fc92c72da7ebc8b2bfb
#
_entry.id   42bf73dedf100fc92c72da7ebc8b2bfb
#
_cell.length_a   1.000
_cell.length_b   1.000
_cell.length_c   1.000
_cell.angle_alpha   90.00
_cell.angle_beta   90.00
_cell.angle_gamma   90.00
#
_symmetry.space_group_name_H-M   'P 1'
#
loop_
_entity.id
_entity.type
_entity.pdbx_description
1 polymer ?
#
loop_
_entity_poly.entity_id
_entity_poly.type
_entity_poly.pdbx_seq_one_letter_code
_entity_poly.pdbx_strand_id
1 'polypeptide(L)'
;MIKKGKVQCINDEILEKLSLKTRNKFLNYNLMSFLKPKHFNFLKQAQKFFVKFEKDKNITHNEDFYEWIPEIGRNGYITRMHKFDNLGLDFEPYGMTTEFMRVLAMDFFDPQLSMGAGATVLAVNPLLFHHEDVDIRLKALKELVTGEKVGCICITEPERGSDAVHMLTTCEEQGDGSYILNGQKIYQTNGNKADWAVVYAVTEKNNGNTMAQFLVDASWDGWTTERVNIPWIPRIHIGKETISNLKVPSEYVLGKPGEGRSHLFEGLNLERLGIVCLNLAEAWNAITHAVIYANMRKQFDKEILKYQGVGFPLSDLWAQTVSMTLANLNICQMIDDKMEKSGTLPKEFNLALVATASQLKLLSTQLCE
;
A
#
# COMPACT_ATOMS: atom_id res chain seq x y z
N MET A 1 34.71 7.46 25.35
CA MET A 1 33.69 8.36 25.96
C MET A 1 33.39 9.50 24.99
N ILE A 2 32.38 9.36 24.16
CA ILE A 2 31.91 10.46 23.32
C ILE A 2 30.99 11.30 24.23
N LYS A 3 31.45 12.49 24.61
CA LYS A 3 30.61 13.47 25.30
C LYS A 3 29.38 13.71 24.45
N LYS A 4 28.18 13.54 25.02
CA LYS A 4 26.92 13.95 24.44
C LYS A 4 26.98 15.45 24.12
N GLY A 5 27.51 15.79 22.94
CA GLY A 5 27.30 17.10 22.35
C GLY A 5 25.81 17.21 22.08
N LYS A 6 25.16 18.24 22.59
CA LYS A 6 23.81 18.61 22.17
C LYS A 6 23.89 18.80 20.65
N VAL A 7 23.30 17.86 19.91
CA VAL A 7 23.07 18.03 18.48
C VAL A 7 22.03 19.13 18.36
N GLN A 8 22.47 20.35 18.19
CA GLN A 8 21.65 21.55 18.04
C GLN A 8 21.11 21.62 16.60
N CYS A 9 20.44 20.53 16.16
CA CYS A 9 20.10 20.39 14.74
C CYS A 9 18.67 20.76 14.42
N ILE A 10 17.75 20.68 15.36
CA ILE A 10 16.34 20.96 15.14
C ILE A 10 15.84 21.80 16.34
N ASN A 11 15.40 23.02 16.08
CA ASN A 11 14.72 23.87 17.04
C ASN A 11 13.23 23.95 16.70
N ASP A 12 12.42 24.54 17.59
CA ASP A 12 10.95 24.63 17.41
C ASP A 12 10.56 25.34 16.10
N GLU A 13 11.34 26.33 15.67
CA GLU A 13 11.12 27.03 14.38
C GLU A 13 11.28 26.10 13.19
N ILE A 14 12.28 25.19 13.22
CA ILE A 14 12.50 24.18 12.18
C ILE A 14 11.36 23.16 12.19
N LEU A 15 10.95 22.70 13.37
CA LEU A 15 9.83 21.76 13.51
C LEU A 15 8.52 22.35 12.98
N GLU A 16 8.22 23.61 13.25
CA GLU A 16 7.03 24.29 12.73
C GLU A 16 7.06 24.40 11.21
N LYS A 17 8.21 24.74 10.63
CA LYS A 17 8.38 24.84 9.17
C LYS A 17 8.37 23.47 8.47
N LEU A 18 8.72 22.39 9.16
CA LEU A 18 8.60 21.01 8.69
C LEU A 18 7.23 20.38 8.98
N SER A 19 6.29 21.13 9.56
CA SER A 19 4.95 20.63 9.86
C SER A 19 4.26 20.06 8.62
N LEU A 20 3.38 19.07 8.82
CA LEU A 20 2.59 18.45 7.76
C LEU A 20 1.87 19.49 6.88
N LYS A 21 1.32 20.55 7.51
CA LYS A 21 0.66 21.67 6.79
C LYS A 21 1.61 22.39 5.84
N THR A 22 2.86 22.61 6.22
CA THR A 22 3.86 23.30 5.36
C THR A 22 4.34 22.37 4.25
N ARG A 23 4.60 21.12 4.55
CA ARG A 23 5.00 20.10 3.56
C ARG A 23 3.92 19.90 2.50
N ASN A 24 2.66 19.86 2.89
CA ASN A 24 1.52 19.80 1.97
C ASN A 24 1.43 21.03 1.03
N LYS A 25 1.76 22.24 1.51
CA LYS A 25 1.80 23.42 0.64
C LYS A 25 2.87 23.30 -0.45
N PHE A 26 4.05 22.80 -0.09
CA PHE A 26 5.13 22.55 -1.05
C PHE A 26 4.71 21.55 -2.12
N LEU A 27 4.16 20.38 -1.70
CA LEU A 27 3.65 19.38 -2.63
C LEU A 27 2.57 19.95 -3.56
N ASN A 28 1.59 20.68 -3.01
CA ASN A 28 0.49 21.25 -3.79
C ASN A 28 0.98 22.25 -4.85
N TYR A 29 1.97 23.07 -4.52
CA TYR A 29 2.58 23.99 -5.48
C TYR A 29 3.19 23.24 -6.66
N ASN A 30 3.86 22.13 -6.41
CA ASN A 30 4.49 21.31 -7.44
C ASN A 30 3.50 20.53 -8.31
N LEU A 31 2.35 20.12 -7.75
CA LEU A 31 1.40 19.23 -8.44
C LEU A 31 0.21 19.95 -9.09
N MET A 32 -0.10 21.19 -8.69
CA MET A 32 -1.34 21.87 -9.08
C MET A 32 -1.51 22.05 -10.59
N SER A 33 -0.41 22.13 -11.35
CA SER A 33 -0.44 22.29 -12.81
C SER A 33 -0.60 20.98 -13.58
N PHE A 34 -0.43 19.83 -12.90
CA PHE A 34 -0.45 18.51 -13.53
C PHE A 34 -1.75 17.73 -13.26
N LEU A 35 -2.55 18.20 -12.30
CA LEU A 35 -3.74 17.48 -11.85
C LEU A 35 -5.02 18.11 -12.38
N LYS A 36 -5.96 17.27 -12.81
CA LYS A 36 -7.35 17.72 -13.06
C LYS A 36 -7.96 18.27 -11.75
N PRO A 37 -8.84 19.27 -11.82
CA PRO A 37 -9.41 19.92 -10.63
C PRO A 37 -10.03 18.94 -9.62
N LYS A 38 -10.70 17.89 -10.07
CA LYS A 38 -11.30 16.88 -9.19
C LYS A 38 -10.27 16.15 -8.31
N HIS A 39 -9.14 15.74 -8.89
CA HIS A 39 -8.07 15.04 -8.18
C HIS A 39 -7.28 15.98 -7.26
N PHE A 40 -7.03 17.20 -7.70
CA PHE A 40 -6.36 18.19 -6.85
C PHE A 40 -7.23 18.62 -5.65
N ASN A 41 -8.55 18.74 -5.85
CA ASN A 41 -9.47 19.03 -4.74
C ASN A 41 -9.52 17.87 -3.75
N PHE A 42 -9.54 16.63 -4.22
CA PHE A 42 -9.48 15.44 -3.36
C PHE A 42 -8.17 15.39 -2.57
N LEU A 43 -7.01 15.61 -3.22
CA LEU A 43 -5.72 15.69 -2.52
C LEU A 43 -5.76 16.70 -1.36
N LYS A 44 -6.26 17.92 -1.62
CA LYS A 44 -6.39 18.95 -0.57
C LYS A 44 -7.36 18.53 0.56
N GLN A 45 -8.44 17.84 0.22
CA GLN A 45 -9.39 17.33 1.21
C GLN A 45 -8.75 16.27 2.10
N ALA A 46 -8.04 15.30 1.52
CA ALA A 46 -7.31 14.27 2.25
C ALA A 46 -6.22 14.88 3.15
N GLN A 47 -5.44 15.82 2.61
CA GLN A 47 -4.42 16.54 3.39
C GLN A 47 -5.04 17.31 4.58
N LYS A 48 -6.19 17.96 4.38
CA LYS A 48 -6.89 18.66 5.47
C LYS A 48 -7.38 17.68 6.54
N PHE A 49 -7.86 16.51 6.13
CA PHE A 49 -8.25 15.45 7.05
C PHE A 49 -7.05 15.03 7.91
N PHE A 50 -5.92 14.66 7.32
CA PHE A 50 -4.74 14.19 8.07
C PHE A 50 -4.13 15.27 8.97
N VAL A 51 -4.09 16.54 8.53
CA VAL A 51 -3.63 17.66 9.39
C VAL A 51 -4.54 17.83 10.62
N LYS A 52 -5.86 17.70 10.43
CA LYS A 52 -6.81 17.76 11.53
C LYS A 52 -6.67 16.54 12.44
N PHE A 53 -6.56 15.36 11.86
CA PHE A 53 -6.42 14.08 12.55
C PHE A 53 -5.16 14.06 13.45
N GLU A 54 -4.00 14.48 12.92
CA GLU A 54 -2.75 14.61 13.64
C GLU A 54 -2.93 15.50 14.90
N LYS A 55 -3.58 16.65 14.73
CA LYS A 55 -3.83 17.60 15.82
C LYS A 55 -4.82 17.06 16.86
N ASP A 56 -5.97 16.56 16.42
CA ASP A 56 -7.07 16.13 17.29
C ASP A 56 -6.67 14.92 18.15
N LYS A 57 -5.82 14.04 17.63
CA LYS A 57 -5.29 12.85 18.33
C LYS A 57 -3.98 13.12 19.05
N ASN A 58 -3.36 14.29 18.89
CA ASN A 58 -2.04 14.62 19.45
C ASN A 58 -0.98 13.55 19.10
N ILE A 59 -0.93 13.17 17.82
CA ILE A 59 -0.10 12.08 17.32
C ILE A 59 1.38 12.42 17.38
N THR A 60 2.20 11.50 17.88
CA THR A 60 3.67 11.63 17.96
C THR A 60 4.39 10.73 16.96
N HIS A 61 3.66 9.93 16.17
CA HIS A 61 4.17 8.94 15.19
C HIS A 61 5.02 7.81 15.80
N ASN A 62 4.88 7.57 17.10
CA ASN A 62 5.46 6.42 17.80
C ASN A 62 4.42 5.38 18.22
N GLU A 63 3.14 5.72 18.10
CA GLU A 63 2.01 4.89 18.47
C GLU A 63 1.77 3.76 17.45
N ASP A 64 1.03 2.74 17.87
CA ASP A 64 0.52 1.70 17.00
C ASP A 64 -0.59 2.28 16.10
N PHE A 65 -0.29 2.51 14.84
CA PHE A 65 -1.21 3.12 13.88
C PHE A 65 -2.41 2.23 13.52
N TYR A 66 -2.39 0.95 13.86
CA TYR A 66 -3.53 0.05 13.61
C TYR A 66 -4.80 0.51 14.35
N GLU A 67 -4.64 1.19 15.48
CA GLU A 67 -5.78 1.81 16.19
C GLU A 67 -6.41 2.98 15.42
N TRP A 68 -5.71 3.56 14.45
CA TRP A 68 -6.21 4.67 13.64
C TRP A 68 -6.98 4.20 12.39
N ILE A 69 -6.73 2.97 11.96
CA ILE A 69 -7.26 2.40 10.72
C ILE A 69 -8.80 2.49 10.64
N PRO A 70 -9.58 2.18 11.71
CA PRO A 70 -11.04 2.28 11.64
C PRO A 70 -11.56 3.69 11.40
N GLU A 71 -10.94 4.72 11.95
CA GLU A 71 -11.37 6.11 11.71
C GLU A 71 -10.97 6.57 10.30
N ILE A 72 -9.77 6.22 9.87
CA ILE A 72 -9.24 6.51 8.53
C ILE A 72 -10.08 5.82 7.47
N GLY A 73 -10.46 4.56 7.69
CA GLY A 73 -11.26 3.76 6.76
C GLY A 73 -12.69 4.27 6.64
N ARG A 74 -13.37 4.61 7.76
CA ARG A 74 -14.71 5.21 7.72
C ARG A 74 -14.75 6.53 6.93
N ASN A 75 -13.63 7.24 6.83
CA ASN A 75 -13.50 8.43 5.99
C ASN A 75 -13.05 8.11 4.56
N GLY A 76 -12.95 6.82 4.19
CA GLY A 76 -12.62 6.35 2.85
C GLY A 76 -11.16 6.55 2.47
N TYR A 77 -10.22 6.44 3.42
CA TYR A 77 -8.80 6.60 3.14
C TYR A 77 -8.01 5.27 3.21
N ILE A 78 -8.67 4.10 3.25
CA ILE A 78 -7.97 2.83 3.02
C ILE A 78 -7.68 2.65 1.54
N THR A 79 -8.68 2.86 0.67
CA THR A 79 -8.50 2.86 -0.78
C THR A 79 -9.52 3.75 -1.49
N ARG A 80 -9.11 4.28 -2.63
CA ARG A 80 -9.93 5.02 -3.59
C ARG A 80 -9.83 4.42 -5.00
N MET A 81 -9.28 3.22 -5.10
CA MET A 81 -9.06 2.58 -6.39
C MET A 81 -10.38 2.20 -7.06
N HIS A 82 -11.37 1.76 -6.29
CA HIS A 82 -12.63 1.23 -6.78
C HIS A 82 -13.84 2.00 -6.24
N LYS A 83 -14.96 1.80 -6.91
CA LYS A 83 -16.28 2.25 -6.48
C LYS A 83 -16.90 1.21 -5.53
N PHE A 84 -17.47 1.66 -4.42
CA PHE A 84 -18.04 0.80 -3.39
C PHE A 84 -19.52 1.08 -3.10
N ASP A 85 -20.28 1.56 -4.09
CA ASP A 85 -21.70 1.87 -3.95
C ASP A 85 -22.54 0.67 -3.49
N ASN A 86 -22.17 -0.54 -3.93
CA ASN A 86 -22.79 -1.79 -3.52
C ASN A 86 -22.62 -2.11 -2.02
N LEU A 87 -21.69 -1.45 -1.35
CA LEU A 87 -21.50 -1.51 0.10
C LEU A 87 -22.21 -0.38 0.86
N GLY A 88 -22.91 0.51 0.14
CA GLY A 88 -23.50 1.72 0.70
C GLY A 88 -22.46 2.78 1.11
N LEU A 89 -21.28 2.77 0.48
CA LEU A 89 -20.18 3.69 0.75
C LEU A 89 -19.98 4.65 -0.42
N ASP A 90 -20.24 5.94 -0.16
CA ASP A 90 -20.01 7.03 -1.13
C ASP A 90 -18.57 7.57 -0.98
N PHE A 91 -17.61 6.87 -1.60
CA PHE A 91 -16.20 7.24 -1.59
C PHE A 91 -15.79 7.89 -2.92
N GLU A 92 -16.38 9.02 -3.24
CA GLU A 92 -16.05 9.81 -4.44
C GLU A 92 -14.97 10.88 -4.17
N PRO A 93 -14.13 11.22 -5.15
CA PRO A 93 -13.88 10.49 -6.39
C PRO A 93 -13.09 9.19 -6.16
N TYR A 94 -13.12 8.28 -7.13
CA TYR A 94 -12.37 7.02 -7.13
C TYR A 94 -11.52 6.87 -8.42
N GLY A 95 -10.77 5.78 -8.52
CA GLY A 95 -9.87 5.43 -9.63
C GLY A 95 -8.40 5.52 -9.23
N MET A 96 -7.52 5.05 -10.12
CA MET A 96 -6.08 4.99 -9.87
C MET A 96 -5.43 6.35 -9.63
N THR A 97 -5.86 7.39 -10.35
CA THR A 97 -5.36 8.76 -10.11
C THR A 97 -5.76 9.26 -8.72
N THR A 98 -6.98 8.97 -8.27
CA THR A 98 -7.46 9.33 -6.93
C THR A 98 -6.75 8.52 -5.85
N GLU A 99 -6.50 7.24 -6.12
CA GLU A 99 -5.70 6.36 -5.24
C GLU A 99 -4.29 6.93 -5.04
N PHE A 100 -3.64 7.37 -6.10
CA PHE A 100 -2.32 8.01 -5.99
C PHE A 100 -2.39 9.29 -5.12
N MET A 101 -3.43 10.12 -5.26
CA MET A 101 -3.61 11.30 -4.40
C MET A 101 -3.84 10.92 -2.94
N ARG A 102 -4.57 9.82 -2.69
CA ARG A 102 -4.75 9.26 -1.34
C ARG A 102 -3.42 8.84 -0.73
N VAL A 103 -2.63 8.08 -1.51
CA VAL A 103 -1.30 7.62 -1.07
C VAL A 103 -0.40 8.82 -0.75
N LEU A 104 -0.32 9.83 -1.62
CA LEU A 104 0.44 11.06 -1.36
C LEU A 104 0.04 11.74 -0.05
N ALA A 105 -1.25 11.90 0.21
CA ALA A 105 -1.73 12.58 1.42
C ALA A 105 -1.43 11.75 2.69
N MET A 106 -1.60 10.43 2.63
CA MET A 106 -1.38 9.53 3.76
C MET A 106 0.11 9.36 4.05
N ASP A 107 0.96 9.22 3.04
CA ASP A 107 2.40 9.09 3.17
C ASP A 107 3.04 10.35 3.79
N PHE A 108 2.60 11.54 3.36
CA PHE A 108 3.03 12.80 3.97
C PHE A 108 2.64 12.90 5.44
N PHE A 109 1.55 12.26 5.85
CA PHE A 109 1.17 12.13 7.26
C PHE A 109 2.01 11.05 7.94
N ASP A 110 1.99 9.82 7.44
CA ASP A 110 2.70 8.68 8.02
C ASP A 110 3.01 7.60 6.98
N PRO A 111 4.29 7.43 6.57
CA PRO A 111 4.67 6.45 5.55
C PRO A 111 4.37 4.99 5.94
N GLN A 112 4.56 4.61 7.21
CA GLN A 112 4.30 3.24 7.65
C GLN A 112 2.80 2.92 7.66
N LEU A 113 1.96 3.87 8.04
CA LEU A 113 0.51 3.75 7.90
C LEU A 113 0.11 3.59 6.42
N SER A 114 0.72 4.38 5.52
CA SER A 114 0.46 4.30 4.08
C SER A 114 0.79 2.91 3.53
N MET A 115 1.91 2.32 3.94
CA MET A 115 2.30 0.95 3.59
C MET A 115 1.33 -0.09 4.17
N GLY A 116 0.94 0.03 5.44
CA GLY A 116 -0.01 -0.89 6.09
C GLY A 116 -1.41 -0.85 5.45
N ALA A 117 -1.91 0.34 5.10
CA ALA A 117 -3.15 0.49 4.35
C ALA A 117 -3.05 -0.15 2.96
N GLY A 118 -1.90 0.05 2.26
CA GLY A 118 -1.63 -0.57 0.97
C GLY A 118 -1.69 -2.11 1.02
N ALA A 119 -1.17 -2.72 2.08
CA ALA A 119 -1.24 -4.17 2.27
C ALA A 119 -2.68 -4.67 2.45
N THR A 120 -3.55 -3.91 3.12
CA THR A 120 -4.98 -4.23 3.20
C THR A 120 -5.63 -4.19 1.82
N VAL A 121 -5.25 -3.24 0.94
CA VAL A 121 -5.76 -3.15 -0.43
C VAL A 121 -5.39 -4.40 -1.26
N LEU A 122 -4.25 -5.03 -1.01
CA LEU A 122 -3.89 -6.29 -1.67
C LEU A 122 -4.86 -7.43 -1.36
N ALA A 123 -5.51 -7.43 -0.19
CA ALA A 123 -6.57 -8.38 0.13
C ALA A 123 -7.93 -7.98 -0.47
N VAL A 124 -8.17 -6.68 -0.70
CA VAL A 124 -9.42 -6.18 -1.31
C VAL A 124 -9.54 -6.61 -2.78
N ASN A 125 -8.47 -6.53 -3.55
CA ASN A 125 -8.51 -6.81 -4.99
C ASN A 125 -8.96 -8.24 -5.33
N PRO A 126 -8.42 -9.32 -4.72
CA PRO A 126 -8.91 -10.68 -4.96
C PRO A 126 -10.39 -10.88 -4.64
N LEU A 127 -10.88 -10.24 -3.58
CA LEU A 127 -12.29 -10.29 -3.21
C LEU A 127 -13.19 -9.65 -4.27
N LEU A 128 -12.75 -8.54 -4.87
CA LEU A 128 -13.50 -7.86 -5.92
C LEU A 128 -13.56 -8.67 -7.21
N PHE A 129 -12.48 -9.36 -7.56
CA PHE A 129 -12.34 -9.97 -8.89
C PHE A 129 -12.64 -11.46 -8.91
N HIS A 130 -12.45 -12.18 -7.80
CA HIS A 130 -12.42 -13.64 -7.81
C HIS A 130 -13.36 -14.32 -6.82
N HIS A 131 -13.98 -13.59 -5.90
CA HIS A 131 -14.89 -14.19 -4.93
C HIS A 131 -16.31 -14.33 -5.49
N GLU A 132 -16.84 -15.56 -5.54
CA GLU A 132 -18.15 -15.87 -6.11
C GLU A 132 -19.29 -15.66 -5.09
N ASP A 133 -19.09 -16.02 -3.80
CA ASP A 133 -20.10 -15.80 -2.76
C ASP A 133 -20.28 -14.30 -2.47
N VAL A 134 -21.47 -13.80 -2.78
CA VAL A 134 -21.77 -12.37 -2.72
C VAL A 134 -21.81 -11.86 -1.27
N ASP A 135 -22.40 -12.63 -0.36
CA ASP A 135 -22.61 -12.18 1.02
C ASP A 135 -21.30 -12.10 1.79
N ILE A 136 -20.46 -13.15 1.69
CA ILE A 136 -19.14 -13.18 2.27
C ILE A 136 -18.26 -12.08 1.67
N ARG A 137 -18.28 -11.94 0.35
CA ARG A 137 -17.53 -10.91 -0.36
C ARG A 137 -17.87 -9.51 0.11
N LEU A 138 -19.17 -9.16 0.15
CA LEU A 138 -19.64 -7.84 0.55
C LEU A 138 -19.29 -7.55 2.01
N LYS A 139 -19.42 -8.56 2.90
CA LYS A 139 -19.04 -8.44 4.29
C LYS A 139 -17.53 -8.15 4.43
N ALA A 140 -16.68 -9.01 3.89
CA ALA A 140 -15.23 -8.87 4.00
C ALA A 140 -14.72 -7.57 3.34
N LEU A 141 -15.25 -7.21 2.17
CA LEU A 141 -14.92 -5.94 1.50
C LEU A 141 -15.29 -4.75 2.37
N LYS A 142 -16.50 -4.73 2.96
CA LYS A 142 -16.93 -3.63 3.81
C LYS A 142 -16.02 -3.48 5.02
N GLU A 143 -15.75 -4.57 5.72
CA GLU A 143 -14.87 -4.59 6.90
C GLU A 143 -13.46 -4.07 6.57
N LEU A 144 -12.88 -4.47 5.43
CA LEU A 144 -11.56 -4.05 4.99
C LEU A 144 -11.52 -2.58 4.56
N VAL A 145 -12.45 -2.13 3.71
CA VAL A 145 -12.41 -0.76 3.17
C VAL A 145 -12.82 0.31 4.19
N THR A 146 -13.62 -0.07 5.19
CA THR A 146 -13.94 0.81 6.33
C THR A 146 -12.89 0.75 7.44
N GLY A 147 -11.91 -0.15 7.32
CA GLY A 147 -10.87 -0.33 8.32
C GLY A 147 -11.35 -0.98 9.63
N GLU A 148 -12.57 -1.56 9.64
CA GLU A 148 -13.06 -2.33 10.76
C GLU A 148 -12.19 -3.56 11.01
N LYS A 149 -11.67 -4.14 9.91
CA LYS A 149 -10.71 -5.24 9.91
C LYS A 149 -9.50 -4.93 9.03
N VAL A 150 -8.39 -5.56 9.36
CA VAL A 150 -7.12 -5.45 8.63
C VAL A 150 -6.93 -6.65 7.73
N GLY A 151 -6.42 -6.43 6.53
CA GLY A 151 -6.14 -7.49 5.56
C GLY A 151 -4.66 -7.68 5.29
N CYS A 152 -4.28 -8.91 4.92
CA CYS A 152 -2.98 -9.25 4.36
C CYS A 152 -3.12 -10.22 3.18
N ILE A 153 -2.03 -10.34 2.41
CA ILE A 153 -1.90 -11.34 1.35
C ILE A 153 -0.70 -12.25 1.65
N CYS A 154 -0.89 -13.57 1.55
CA CYS A 154 0.06 -14.58 1.96
C CYS A 154 0.55 -15.39 0.75
N ILE A 155 1.71 -14.99 0.21
CA ILE A 155 2.35 -15.59 -0.96
C ILE A 155 3.69 -16.22 -0.57
N THR A 156 4.62 -15.38 -0.09
CA THR A 156 6.01 -15.74 0.19
C THR A 156 6.11 -16.79 1.28
N GLU A 157 6.99 -17.76 1.09
CA GLU A 157 7.30 -18.83 2.03
C GLU A 157 8.76 -18.76 2.49
N PRO A 158 9.15 -19.38 3.61
CA PRO A 158 10.53 -19.37 4.08
C PRO A 158 11.55 -19.81 3.03
N GLU A 159 11.20 -20.77 2.18
CA GLU A 159 12.07 -21.31 1.14
C GLU A 159 11.73 -20.84 -0.28
N ARG A 160 10.64 -20.08 -0.45
CA ARG A 160 10.11 -19.65 -1.76
C ARG A 160 9.73 -18.17 -1.71
N GLY A 161 10.62 -17.30 -2.18
CA GLY A 161 10.39 -15.88 -2.37
C GLY A 161 10.08 -15.56 -3.83
N SER A 162 11.13 -15.28 -4.63
CA SER A 162 10.98 -14.98 -6.07
C SER A 162 10.35 -16.12 -6.86
N ASP A 163 10.52 -17.36 -6.41
CA ASP A 163 9.96 -18.56 -7.00
C ASP A 163 8.58 -18.91 -6.40
N ALA A 164 7.69 -17.94 -6.37
CA ALA A 164 6.38 -18.06 -5.74
C ALA A 164 5.46 -19.11 -6.38
N VAL A 165 5.71 -19.48 -7.65
CA VAL A 165 4.90 -20.49 -8.35
C VAL A 165 5.19 -21.93 -7.91
N HIS A 166 6.35 -22.19 -7.31
CA HIS A 166 6.73 -23.49 -6.78
C HIS A 166 6.58 -23.56 -5.25
N MET A 167 5.45 -23.02 -4.75
CA MET A 167 5.18 -22.99 -3.31
C MET A 167 5.01 -24.38 -2.70
N LEU A 168 5.19 -24.45 -1.38
CA LEU A 168 5.14 -25.67 -0.58
C LEU A 168 3.89 -25.75 0.30
N THR A 169 3.20 -24.64 0.52
CA THR A 169 1.90 -24.62 1.21
C THR A 169 0.88 -25.36 0.37
N THR A 170 0.26 -26.38 0.98
CA THR A 170 -0.70 -27.27 0.30
C THR A 170 -2.13 -27.02 0.71
N CYS A 171 -3.05 -27.33 -0.19
CA CYS A 171 -4.48 -27.42 0.08
C CYS A 171 -5.00 -28.78 -0.44
N GLU A 172 -5.79 -29.49 0.38
CA GLU A 172 -6.39 -30.78 0.04
C GLU A 172 -7.90 -30.64 0.08
N GLU A 173 -8.55 -30.93 -1.06
CA GLU A 173 -10.01 -30.90 -1.17
C GLU A 173 -10.62 -32.06 -0.39
N GLN A 174 -11.67 -31.78 0.36
CA GLN A 174 -12.41 -32.74 1.16
C GLN A 174 -13.71 -33.15 0.45
N GLY A 175 -14.30 -34.26 0.87
CA GLY A 175 -15.52 -34.77 0.26
C GLY A 175 -16.75 -33.85 0.40
N ASP A 176 -16.71 -32.85 1.27
CA ASP A 176 -17.73 -31.83 1.45
C ASP A 176 -17.45 -30.54 0.65
N GLY A 177 -16.38 -30.52 -0.17
CA GLY A 177 -15.95 -29.38 -0.95
C GLY A 177 -15.12 -28.36 -0.17
N SER A 178 -14.91 -28.55 1.15
CA SER A 178 -13.98 -27.73 1.93
C SER A 178 -12.53 -28.12 1.62
N TYR A 179 -11.59 -27.31 2.08
CA TYR A 179 -10.15 -27.55 1.92
C TYR A 179 -9.44 -27.61 3.27
N ILE A 180 -8.45 -28.47 3.38
CA ILE A 180 -7.49 -28.48 4.50
C ILE A 180 -6.18 -27.90 4.01
N LEU A 181 -5.75 -26.78 4.63
CA LEU A 181 -4.50 -26.10 4.28
C LEU A 181 -3.40 -26.45 5.29
N ASN A 182 -2.18 -26.65 4.77
CA ASN A 182 -0.97 -26.89 5.57
C ASN A 182 0.24 -26.18 4.95
N GLY A 183 1.02 -25.45 5.77
CA GLY A 183 2.24 -24.80 5.32
C GLY A 183 2.70 -23.65 6.19
N GLN A 184 3.57 -22.82 5.64
CA GLN A 184 4.06 -21.62 6.29
C GLN A 184 4.18 -20.46 5.28
N LYS A 185 3.86 -19.26 5.73
CA LYS A 185 4.07 -18.01 5.00
C LYS A 185 4.93 -17.07 5.83
N ILE A 186 5.69 -16.15 5.20
CA ILE A 186 6.58 -15.23 5.91
C ILE A 186 6.69 -13.89 5.20
N TYR A 187 6.96 -12.84 5.96
CA TYR A 187 7.11 -11.45 5.50
C TYR A 187 5.82 -10.80 5.00
N GLN A 188 4.67 -11.27 5.45
CA GLN A 188 3.40 -10.65 5.12
C GLN A 188 3.24 -9.33 5.87
N THR A 189 3.16 -8.22 5.14
CA THR A 189 2.78 -6.94 5.70
C THR A 189 1.38 -7.04 6.32
N ASN A 190 1.22 -6.59 7.54
CA ASN A 190 0.05 -6.75 8.40
C ASN A 190 -0.18 -8.19 8.92
N GLY A 191 0.58 -9.20 8.53
CA GLY A 191 0.26 -10.61 8.81
C GLY A 191 0.02 -10.92 10.29
N ASN A 192 0.76 -10.27 11.19
CA ASN A 192 0.57 -10.43 12.64
C ASN A 192 -0.59 -9.60 13.24
N LYS A 193 -1.32 -8.84 12.42
CA LYS A 193 -2.49 -8.02 12.80
C LYS A 193 -3.71 -8.26 11.92
N ALA A 194 -3.55 -9.07 10.88
CA ALA A 194 -4.63 -9.31 9.92
C ALA A 194 -5.78 -10.08 10.57
N ASP A 195 -7.00 -9.65 10.27
CA ASP A 195 -8.23 -10.38 10.54
C ASP A 195 -8.60 -11.26 9.34
N TRP A 196 -8.38 -10.73 8.12
CA TRP A 196 -8.59 -11.42 6.87
C TRP A 196 -7.27 -11.65 6.14
N ALA A 197 -6.99 -12.88 5.75
CA ALA A 197 -5.82 -13.23 4.95
C ALA A 197 -6.23 -13.84 3.60
N VAL A 198 -5.66 -13.33 2.51
CA VAL A 198 -5.75 -13.99 1.21
C VAL A 198 -4.56 -14.92 1.07
N VAL A 199 -4.81 -16.22 1.07
CA VAL A 199 -3.78 -17.26 1.11
C VAL A 199 -3.70 -18.02 -0.20
N TYR A 200 -2.49 -18.16 -0.74
CA TYR A 200 -2.21 -19.02 -1.89
C TYR A 200 -1.65 -20.35 -1.43
N ALA A 201 -2.20 -21.45 -1.95
CA ALA A 201 -1.76 -22.81 -1.72
C ALA A 201 -1.89 -23.64 -3.00
N VAL A 202 -1.24 -24.80 -3.06
CA VAL A 202 -1.29 -25.73 -4.20
C VAL A 202 -1.84 -27.07 -3.79
N THR A 203 -2.57 -27.78 -4.66
CA THR A 203 -2.98 -29.16 -4.39
C THR A 203 -1.80 -30.12 -4.56
N GLU A 204 -0.80 -29.74 -5.33
CA GLU A 204 0.42 -30.51 -5.58
C GLU A 204 1.64 -29.60 -5.39
N LYS A 205 2.54 -29.98 -4.47
CA LYS A 205 3.76 -29.20 -4.15
C LYS A 205 4.59 -28.94 -5.39
N ASN A 206 5.16 -27.74 -5.48
CA ASN A 206 5.98 -27.27 -6.59
C ASN A 206 5.26 -27.21 -7.93
N ASN A 207 3.93 -27.32 -7.98
CA ASN A 207 3.14 -27.24 -9.21
C ASN A 207 2.19 -26.05 -9.18
N GLY A 208 2.65 -24.90 -9.69
CA GLY A 208 1.86 -23.67 -9.76
C GLY A 208 0.59 -23.76 -10.62
N ASN A 209 0.45 -24.80 -11.46
CA ASN A 209 -0.77 -25.03 -12.23
C ASN A 209 -1.92 -25.58 -11.38
N THR A 210 -1.62 -26.02 -10.15
CA THR A 210 -2.60 -26.50 -9.18
C THR A 210 -2.89 -25.48 -8.07
N MET A 211 -2.44 -24.22 -8.27
CA MET A 211 -2.59 -23.15 -7.28
C MET A 211 -4.04 -22.73 -7.15
N ALA A 212 -4.47 -22.64 -5.90
CA ALA A 212 -5.76 -22.11 -5.49
C ALA A 212 -5.55 -20.87 -4.57
N GLN A 213 -6.59 -20.09 -4.40
CA GLN A 213 -6.59 -18.89 -3.59
C GLN A 213 -7.76 -18.93 -2.61
N PHE A 214 -7.52 -18.56 -1.36
CA PHE A 214 -8.48 -18.69 -0.26
C PHE A 214 -8.59 -17.38 0.52
N LEU A 215 -9.82 -17.04 0.95
CA LEU A 215 -10.05 -16.06 2.00
C LEU A 215 -10.07 -16.79 3.34
N VAL A 216 -9.19 -16.42 4.24
CA VAL A 216 -9.04 -17.04 5.56
C VAL A 216 -9.36 -16.01 6.64
N ASP A 217 -10.21 -16.37 7.59
CA ASP A 217 -10.35 -15.62 8.85
C ASP A 217 -9.22 -16.06 9.79
N ALA A 218 -8.40 -15.10 10.21
CA ALA A 218 -7.22 -15.36 11.05
C ALA A 218 -7.57 -15.86 12.47
N SER A 219 -8.86 -15.89 12.83
CA SER A 219 -9.35 -16.47 14.08
C SER A 219 -9.64 -17.97 14.00
N TRP A 220 -9.59 -18.58 12.81
CA TRP A 220 -9.90 -20.00 12.64
C TRP A 220 -8.81 -20.89 13.24
N ASP A 221 -9.26 -22.04 13.76
CA ASP A 221 -8.35 -23.08 14.26
C ASP A 221 -7.38 -23.54 13.15
N GLY A 222 -6.12 -23.69 13.52
CA GLY A 222 -5.07 -24.03 12.56
C GLY A 222 -4.30 -22.85 11.99
N TRP A 223 -4.72 -21.60 12.27
CA TRP A 223 -3.96 -20.40 11.94
C TRP A 223 -3.23 -19.86 13.15
N THR A 224 -1.91 -19.68 13.05
CA THR A 224 -1.10 -19.00 14.07
C THR A 224 -0.12 -18.04 13.41
N THR A 225 0.21 -16.95 14.09
CA THR A 225 1.11 -15.93 13.54
C THR A 225 2.14 -15.48 14.57
N GLU A 226 3.36 -15.24 14.10
CA GLU A 226 4.44 -14.63 14.86
C GLU A 226 4.86 -13.31 14.19
N ARG A 227 5.24 -12.31 15.01
CA ARG A 227 5.74 -11.06 14.48
C ARG A 227 7.19 -11.19 14.04
N VAL A 228 7.48 -10.82 12.80
CA VAL A 228 8.84 -10.63 12.30
C VAL A 228 9.25 -9.18 12.52
N ASN A 229 10.29 -8.95 13.30
CA ASN A 229 10.76 -7.60 13.61
C ASN A 229 11.66 -7.09 12.48
N ILE A 230 11.23 -6.01 11.81
CA ILE A 230 11.98 -5.31 10.77
C ILE A 230 12.39 -3.94 11.32
N PRO A 231 13.68 -3.70 11.61
CA PRO A 231 14.12 -2.52 12.38
C PRO A 231 13.77 -1.16 11.75
N TRP A 232 13.70 -1.06 10.43
CA TRP A 232 13.42 0.21 9.71
C TRP A 232 11.94 0.49 9.47
N ILE A 233 11.05 -0.47 9.77
CA ILE A 233 9.60 -0.31 9.75
C ILE A 233 8.97 -0.83 11.05
N PRO A 234 9.39 -0.30 12.22
CA PRO A 234 9.13 -0.91 13.52
C PRO A 234 7.65 -0.92 13.92
N ARG A 235 6.80 -0.11 13.30
CA ARG A 235 5.36 -0.05 13.61
C ARG A 235 4.51 -0.95 12.70
N ILE A 236 5.08 -1.47 11.61
CA ILE A 236 4.37 -2.44 10.76
C ILE A 236 4.50 -3.83 11.37
N HIS A 237 3.37 -4.52 11.50
CA HIS A 237 3.31 -5.88 12.00
C HIS A 237 3.51 -6.88 10.84
N ILE A 238 4.77 -7.15 10.52
CA ILE A 238 5.13 -8.18 9.55
C ILE A 238 4.89 -9.54 10.19
N GLY A 239 4.19 -10.44 9.50
CA GLY A 239 3.84 -11.76 9.97
C GLY A 239 4.74 -12.87 9.43
N LYS A 240 4.83 -13.93 10.23
CA LYS A 240 5.16 -15.28 9.82
C LYS A 240 3.98 -16.15 10.25
N GLU A 241 3.27 -16.69 9.29
CA GLU A 241 2.06 -17.47 9.50
C GLU A 241 2.40 -18.97 9.44
N THR A 242 1.89 -19.72 10.42
CA THR A 242 1.92 -21.20 10.42
C THR A 242 0.49 -21.70 10.24
N ILE A 243 0.32 -22.54 9.23
CA ILE A 243 -0.97 -23.09 8.83
C ILE A 243 -0.91 -24.61 9.08
N SER A 244 -1.76 -25.08 10.01
CA SER A 244 -1.75 -26.50 10.46
C SER A 244 -3.16 -27.06 10.48
N ASN A 245 -3.49 -27.90 9.49
CA ASN A 245 -4.81 -28.49 9.34
C ASN A 245 -5.95 -27.47 9.36
N LEU A 246 -5.70 -26.29 8.80
CA LEU A 246 -6.67 -25.21 8.71
C LEU A 246 -7.80 -25.62 7.75
N LYS A 247 -9.01 -25.77 8.27
CA LYS A 247 -10.18 -26.07 7.45
C LYS A 247 -10.77 -24.78 6.88
N VAL A 248 -10.83 -24.68 5.54
CA VAL A 248 -11.42 -23.57 4.81
C VAL A 248 -12.69 -24.06 4.11
N PRO A 249 -13.89 -23.54 4.45
CA PRO A 249 -15.12 -23.89 3.76
C PRO A 249 -15.09 -23.52 2.27
N SER A 250 -15.87 -24.24 1.46
CA SER A 250 -15.90 -24.06 -0.01
C SER A 250 -16.26 -22.65 -0.45
N GLU A 251 -17.12 -21.97 0.28
CA GLU A 251 -17.57 -20.60 0.01
C GLU A 251 -16.49 -19.52 0.22
N TYR A 252 -15.35 -19.88 0.82
CA TYR A 252 -14.19 -19.01 0.99
C TYR A 252 -13.07 -19.25 -0.04
N VAL A 253 -13.31 -20.08 -1.05
CA VAL A 253 -12.41 -20.25 -2.19
C VAL A 253 -12.57 -19.05 -3.13
N LEU A 254 -11.47 -18.47 -3.57
CA LEU A 254 -11.45 -17.34 -4.51
C LEU A 254 -11.20 -17.85 -5.94
N GLY A 255 -12.22 -17.83 -6.78
CA GLY A 255 -12.20 -18.43 -8.11
C GLY A 255 -12.20 -19.96 -8.05
N LYS A 256 -11.56 -20.61 -9.01
CA LYS A 256 -11.49 -22.07 -9.10
C LYS A 256 -10.09 -22.58 -8.81
N PRO A 257 -9.93 -23.79 -8.23
CA PRO A 257 -8.63 -24.42 -8.14
C PRO A 257 -7.94 -24.50 -9.50
N GLY A 258 -6.63 -24.16 -9.54
CA GLY A 258 -5.87 -24.02 -10.78
C GLY A 258 -5.84 -22.61 -11.38
N GLU A 259 -6.77 -21.72 -11.00
CA GLU A 259 -6.76 -20.30 -11.44
C GLU A 259 -5.86 -19.41 -10.59
N GLY A 260 -5.45 -19.87 -9.40
CA GLY A 260 -4.66 -19.07 -8.46
C GLY A 260 -3.38 -18.49 -9.04
N ARG A 261 -2.74 -19.18 -9.99
CA ARG A 261 -1.54 -18.65 -10.69
C ARG A 261 -1.85 -17.42 -11.53
N SER A 262 -2.96 -17.38 -12.26
CA SER A 262 -3.38 -16.20 -13.03
C SER A 262 -3.76 -15.06 -12.10
N HIS A 263 -4.50 -15.35 -11.03
CA HIS A 263 -4.87 -14.37 -9.99
C HIS A 263 -3.64 -13.75 -9.33
N LEU A 264 -2.60 -14.57 -9.05
CA LEU A 264 -1.34 -14.08 -8.51
C LEU A 264 -0.68 -13.06 -9.44
N PHE A 265 -0.56 -13.36 -10.72
CA PHE A 265 0.08 -12.44 -11.68
C PHE A 265 -0.75 -11.17 -11.93
N GLU A 266 -2.07 -11.27 -11.96
CA GLU A 266 -2.96 -10.11 -12.04
C GLU A 266 -2.77 -9.19 -10.82
N GLY A 267 -2.77 -9.76 -9.60
CA GLY A 267 -2.53 -9.04 -8.36
C GLY A 267 -1.17 -8.34 -8.34
N LEU A 268 -0.09 -9.05 -8.72
CA LEU A 268 1.26 -8.50 -8.78
C LEU A 268 1.41 -7.35 -9.80
N ASN A 269 0.64 -7.35 -10.88
CA ASN A 269 0.66 -6.23 -11.83
C ASN A 269 0.05 -4.96 -11.24
N LEU A 270 -1.06 -5.08 -10.49
CA LEU A 270 -1.67 -3.96 -9.76
C LEU A 270 -0.78 -3.50 -8.61
N GLU A 271 -0.16 -4.44 -7.90
CA GLU A 271 0.79 -4.13 -6.82
C GLU A 271 1.97 -3.29 -7.32
N ARG A 272 2.53 -3.59 -8.49
CA ARG A 272 3.61 -2.78 -9.07
C ARG A 272 3.23 -1.32 -9.19
N LEU A 273 2.01 -1.01 -9.62
CA LEU A 273 1.51 0.37 -9.70
C LEU A 273 1.29 0.97 -8.32
N GLY A 274 0.78 0.19 -7.37
CA GLY A 274 0.66 0.61 -5.97
C GLY A 274 2.01 0.98 -5.37
N ILE A 275 3.05 0.18 -5.61
CA ILE A 275 4.43 0.47 -5.16
C ILE A 275 4.99 1.72 -5.85
N VAL A 276 4.73 1.96 -7.13
CA VAL A 276 5.11 3.23 -7.78
C VAL A 276 4.49 4.43 -7.07
N CYS A 277 3.21 4.33 -6.70
CA CYS A 277 2.53 5.41 -5.97
C CYS A 277 3.17 5.66 -4.59
N LEU A 278 3.51 4.60 -3.84
CA LEU A 278 4.19 4.68 -2.54
C LEU A 278 5.59 5.30 -2.70
N ASN A 279 6.42 4.77 -3.59
CA ASN A 279 7.78 5.26 -3.81
C ASN A 279 7.79 6.74 -4.21
N LEU A 280 6.88 7.17 -5.09
CA LEU A 280 6.78 8.58 -5.47
C LEU A 280 6.30 9.46 -4.31
N ALA A 281 5.42 8.95 -3.45
CA ALA A 281 4.98 9.68 -2.27
C ALA A 281 6.14 9.85 -1.26
N GLU A 282 6.92 8.80 -1.02
CA GLU A 282 8.14 8.85 -0.19
C GLU A 282 9.19 9.81 -0.78
N ALA A 283 9.45 9.73 -2.10
CA ALA A 283 10.39 10.63 -2.77
C ALA A 283 9.95 12.11 -2.63
N TRP A 284 8.67 12.42 -2.84
CA TRP A 284 8.13 13.77 -2.63
C TRP A 284 8.25 14.21 -1.17
N ASN A 285 7.99 13.31 -0.23
CA ASN A 285 8.07 13.59 1.20
C ASN A 285 9.53 13.87 1.61
N ALA A 286 10.47 13.03 1.19
CA ALA A 286 11.91 13.18 1.47
C ALA A 286 12.48 14.47 0.87
N ILE A 287 12.22 14.73 -0.41
CA ILE A 287 12.67 15.97 -1.10
C ILE A 287 12.07 17.20 -0.43
N THR A 288 10.79 17.16 -0.05
CA THR A 288 10.13 18.27 0.64
C THR A 288 10.85 18.60 1.95
N HIS A 289 11.16 17.58 2.77
CA HIS A 289 11.93 17.76 4.00
C HIS A 289 13.32 18.34 3.71
N ALA A 290 14.04 17.75 2.76
CA ALA A 290 15.39 18.15 2.42
C ALA A 290 15.47 19.60 1.93
N VAL A 291 14.57 20.00 1.02
CA VAL A 291 14.53 21.37 0.47
C VAL A 291 14.16 22.40 1.54
N ILE A 292 13.12 22.12 2.35
CA ILE A 292 12.72 23.02 3.44
C ILE A 292 13.89 23.19 4.43
N TYR A 293 14.50 22.09 4.87
CA TYR A 293 15.63 22.13 5.79
C TYR A 293 16.83 22.86 5.19
N ALA A 294 17.23 22.53 3.96
CA ALA A 294 18.38 23.15 3.30
C ALA A 294 18.20 24.66 3.06
N ASN A 295 16.95 25.13 2.91
CA ASN A 295 16.62 26.55 2.79
C ASN A 295 16.62 27.31 4.15
N MET A 296 16.63 26.58 5.25
CA MET A 296 16.64 27.16 6.60
C MET A 296 17.99 27.08 7.29
N ARG A 297 18.69 25.97 7.11
CA ARG A 297 20.00 25.73 7.70
C ARG A 297 21.05 26.65 7.05
N LYS A 298 21.79 27.40 7.88
CA LYS A 298 22.86 28.27 7.43
C LYS A 298 24.22 27.70 7.81
N GLN A 299 25.18 27.85 6.91
CA GLN A 299 26.61 27.70 7.15
C GLN A 299 27.35 28.79 6.36
N PHE A 300 28.39 29.38 6.96
CA PHE A 300 29.12 30.52 6.38
C PHE A 300 28.16 31.64 5.94
N ASP A 301 27.20 31.99 6.85
CA ASP A 301 26.22 33.06 6.76
C ASP A 301 25.21 32.97 5.59
N LYS A 302 25.15 31.83 4.89
CA LYS A 302 24.13 31.60 3.87
C LYS A 302 23.48 30.23 3.99
N GLU A 303 22.26 30.10 3.44
CA GLU A 303 21.49 28.85 3.42
C GLU A 303 22.27 27.76 2.68
N ILE A 304 22.30 26.54 3.22
CA ILE A 304 23.06 25.42 2.61
C ILE A 304 22.53 25.05 1.22
N LEU A 305 21.26 25.31 0.92
CA LEU A 305 20.68 25.11 -0.41
C LEU A 305 21.41 25.90 -1.51
N LYS A 306 22.05 27.04 -1.17
CA LYS A 306 22.79 27.89 -2.11
C LYS A 306 24.17 27.34 -2.48
N TYR A 307 24.62 26.27 -1.84
CA TYR A 307 25.84 25.58 -2.23
C TYR A 307 25.57 24.55 -3.31
N GLN A 308 26.35 24.56 -4.39
CA GLN A 308 26.16 23.64 -5.53
C GLN A 308 26.19 22.17 -5.11
N GLY A 309 27.05 21.81 -4.13
CA GLY A 309 27.12 20.45 -3.57
C GLY A 309 25.84 19.98 -2.84
N VAL A 310 24.92 20.89 -2.53
CA VAL A 310 23.60 20.57 -1.94
C VAL A 310 22.49 20.81 -2.95
N GLY A 311 22.51 21.97 -3.61
CA GLY A 311 21.42 22.41 -4.50
C GLY A 311 21.33 21.56 -5.77
N PHE A 312 22.44 21.16 -6.39
CA PHE A 312 22.43 20.38 -7.63
C PHE A 312 21.87 18.96 -7.42
N PRO A 313 22.35 18.16 -6.45
CA PRO A 313 21.74 16.84 -6.18
C PRO A 313 20.25 16.93 -5.87
N LEU A 314 19.82 17.90 -5.07
CA LEU A 314 18.38 18.09 -4.78
C LEU A 314 17.57 18.47 -6.03
N SER A 315 18.15 19.27 -6.94
CA SER A 315 17.51 19.62 -8.20
C SER A 315 17.38 18.41 -9.13
N ASP A 316 18.38 17.55 -9.18
CA ASP A 316 18.36 16.31 -9.97
C ASP A 316 17.28 15.36 -9.45
N LEU A 317 17.25 15.11 -8.13
CA LEU A 317 16.22 14.25 -7.51
C LEU A 317 14.81 14.81 -7.72
N TRP A 318 14.65 16.14 -7.58
CA TRP A 318 13.38 16.79 -7.85
C TRP A 318 12.92 16.63 -9.31
N ALA A 319 13.82 16.84 -10.28
CA ALA A 319 13.51 16.67 -11.70
C ALA A 319 13.12 15.22 -12.04
N GLN A 320 13.82 14.24 -11.48
CA GLN A 320 13.50 12.82 -11.64
C GLN A 320 12.12 12.50 -11.02
N THR A 321 11.84 12.98 -9.80
CA THR A 321 10.56 12.78 -9.13
C THR A 321 9.41 13.38 -9.92
N VAL A 322 9.55 14.59 -10.46
CA VAL A 322 8.54 15.22 -11.33
C VAL A 322 8.31 14.36 -12.58
N SER A 323 9.38 13.94 -13.26
CA SER A 323 9.28 13.17 -14.50
C SER A 323 8.57 11.83 -14.29
N MET A 324 8.92 11.11 -13.22
CA MET A 324 8.27 9.84 -12.86
C MET A 324 6.82 10.05 -12.40
N THR A 325 6.53 11.14 -11.69
CA THR A 325 5.16 11.51 -11.31
C THR A 325 4.28 11.72 -12.53
N LEU A 326 4.77 12.41 -13.55
CA LEU A 326 4.04 12.61 -14.81
C LEU A 326 3.79 11.31 -15.56
N ALA A 327 4.80 10.43 -15.61
CA ALA A 327 4.66 9.11 -16.21
C ALA A 327 3.62 8.26 -15.44
N ASN A 328 3.67 8.24 -14.12
CA ASN A 328 2.69 7.54 -13.29
C ASN A 328 1.27 8.09 -13.44
N LEU A 329 1.10 9.42 -13.45
CA LEU A 329 -0.20 10.07 -13.68
C LEU A 329 -0.79 9.68 -15.04
N ASN A 330 0.04 9.57 -16.08
CA ASN A 330 -0.42 9.14 -17.39
C ASN A 330 -0.97 7.71 -17.36
N ILE A 331 -0.26 6.78 -16.71
CA ILE A 331 -0.73 5.39 -16.57
C ILE A 331 -2.01 5.32 -15.72
N CYS A 332 -2.04 6.02 -14.59
CA CYS A 332 -3.24 6.08 -13.76
C CYS A 332 -4.46 6.58 -14.54
N GLN A 333 -4.29 7.66 -15.34
CA GLN A 333 -5.36 8.19 -16.18
C GLN A 333 -5.81 7.20 -17.27
N MET A 334 -4.87 6.48 -17.89
CA MET A 334 -5.21 5.45 -18.88
C MET A 334 -6.05 4.32 -18.27
N ILE A 335 -5.77 3.96 -17.02
CA ILE A 335 -6.55 2.97 -16.27
C ILE A 335 -7.93 3.53 -15.95
N ASP A 336 -7.99 4.76 -15.42
CA ASP A 336 -9.25 5.42 -15.08
C ASP A 336 -10.19 5.53 -16.29
N ASP A 337 -9.67 5.95 -17.46
CA ASP A 337 -10.43 6.05 -18.69
C ASP A 337 -10.98 4.69 -19.17
N LYS A 338 -10.27 3.59 -18.88
CA LYS A 338 -10.76 2.23 -19.16
C LYS A 338 -11.80 1.77 -18.13
N MET A 339 -11.58 2.04 -16.85
CA MET A 339 -12.53 1.72 -15.78
C MET A 339 -13.86 2.44 -15.99
N GLU A 340 -13.84 3.71 -16.37
CA GLU A 340 -15.05 4.51 -16.66
C GLU A 340 -15.87 3.90 -17.80
N LYS A 341 -15.20 3.30 -18.80
CA LYS A 341 -15.86 2.67 -19.95
C LYS A 341 -16.41 1.27 -19.66
N SER A 342 -15.72 0.49 -18.84
CA SER A 342 -16.03 -0.94 -18.61
C SER A 342 -16.60 -1.24 -17.24
N GLY A 343 -16.61 -0.28 -16.31
CA GLY A 343 -17.06 -0.45 -14.92
C GLY A 343 -16.13 -1.26 -14.03
N THR A 344 -15.06 -1.83 -14.57
CA THR A 344 -14.08 -2.66 -13.85
C THR A 344 -12.67 -2.37 -14.33
N LEU A 345 -11.66 -2.68 -13.49
CA LEU A 345 -10.30 -2.75 -13.98
C LEU A 345 -10.21 -3.76 -15.13
N PRO A 346 -9.47 -3.43 -16.20
CA PRO A 346 -9.29 -4.37 -17.29
C PRO A 346 -8.66 -5.65 -16.75
N LYS A 347 -9.30 -6.80 -16.95
CA LYS A 347 -8.72 -8.11 -16.62
C LYS A 347 -7.39 -8.37 -17.36
N GLU A 348 -7.23 -7.73 -18.51
CA GLU A 348 -6.02 -7.81 -19.32
C GLU A 348 -5.33 -6.45 -19.33
N PHE A 349 -4.30 -6.29 -18.51
CA PHE A 349 -3.27 -5.32 -18.82
C PHE A 349 -2.63 -5.76 -20.16
N ASN A 350 -2.64 -4.90 -21.18
CA ASN A 350 -1.86 -5.21 -22.34
C ASN A 350 -0.37 -5.26 -21.96
N LEU A 351 0.42 -6.03 -22.68
CA LEU A 351 1.84 -6.28 -22.37
C LEU A 351 2.64 -4.97 -22.20
N ALA A 352 2.32 -3.94 -22.97
CA ALA A 352 2.98 -2.65 -22.91
C ALA A 352 2.72 -1.94 -21.55
N LEU A 353 1.49 -2.02 -21.04
CA LEU A 353 1.15 -1.43 -19.72
C LEU A 353 1.86 -2.16 -18.58
N VAL A 354 1.90 -3.50 -18.62
CA VAL A 354 2.64 -4.32 -17.64
C VAL A 354 4.14 -4.00 -17.68
N ALA A 355 4.73 -3.90 -18.87
CA ALA A 355 6.12 -3.55 -19.04
C ALA A 355 6.43 -2.15 -18.47
N THR A 356 5.58 -1.16 -18.78
CA THR A 356 5.76 0.22 -18.29
C THR A 356 5.61 0.31 -16.77
N ALA A 357 4.62 -0.37 -16.18
CA ALA A 357 4.46 -0.44 -14.73
C ALA A 357 5.68 -1.07 -14.04
N SER A 358 6.24 -2.13 -14.64
CA SER A 358 7.45 -2.78 -14.12
C SER A 358 8.69 -1.87 -14.21
N GLN A 359 8.84 -1.13 -15.31
CA GLN A 359 9.92 -0.16 -15.47
C GLN A 359 9.81 0.99 -14.46
N LEU A 360 8.61 1.55 -14.29
CA LEU A 360 8.39 2.63 -13.31
C LEU A 360 8.62 2.12 -11.89
N LYS A 361 8.20 0.89 -11.56
CA LYS A 361 8.47 0.30 -10.25
C LYS A 361 9.97 0.19 -9.99
N LEU A 362 10.76 -0.27 -10.95
CA LEU A 362 12.22 -0.34 -10.84
C LEU A 362 12.82 1.06 -10.64
N LEU A 363 12.49 2.01 -11.51
CA LEU A 363 13.06 3.36 -11.49
C LEU A 363 12.64 4.15 -10.23
N SER A 364 11.38 4.03 -9.80
CA SER A 364 10.91 4.71 -8.59
C SER A 364 11.54 4.13 -7.32
N THR A 365 11.84 2.82 -7.29
CA THR A 365 12.58 2.21 -6.19
C THR A 365 14.02 2.75 -6.13
N GLN A 366 14.71 2.82 -7.26
CA GLN A 366 16.06 3.41 -7.34
C GLN A 366 16.09 4.90 -6.96
N LEU A 367 15.00 5.64 -7.22
CA LEU A 367 14.90 7.04 -6.81
C LEU A 367 14.83 7.20 -5.28
N CYS A 368 14.27 6.22 -4.56
CA CYS A 368 14.15 6.25 -3.10
C CYS A 368 15.44 5.79 -2.38
N GLU A 369 16.36 5.10 -3.08
CA GLU A 369 17.68 4.73 -2.57
C GLU A 369 18.63 5.94 -2.51
#